data_7f95ccbfd4988347bae0678e3931b8d5
#
_entry.id   7f95ccbfd4988347bae0678e3931b8d5
#
_cell.length_a   1.000
_cell.length_b   1.000
_cell.length_c   1.000
_cell.angle_alpha   90.00
_cell.angle_beta   90.00
_cell.angle_gamma   90.00
#
_symmetry.space_group_name_H-M   'P 1'
#
loop_
_entity.id
_entity.type
_entity.pdbx_description
1 polymer ?
#
loop_
_entity_poly.entity_id
_entity_poly.type
_entity_poly.pdbx_seq_one_letter_code
_entity_poly.pdbx_strand_id
1 'polypeptide(L)'
;LARTRPRDAVIGEEFDPTGNSARQWIVDPIDGTHNYVRGVPVWATLIALVDDGVPVIGLVAAPALARRWWAALGSGAWAGKSLTSAKRIHVSSVSRIEDASISCSSWTSWADVDREREVLDLARECWRERAFGDFWSYMLLAEGCVDIAAEPELGLHDMAALVPIVTEAGGRFTSLAGVDGPFGGNAVATNGILHDEVLRRIGTP
;
A
#
# COMPACT_ATOMS: atom_id res chain seq x y z
N LEU A 1 16.45 7.75 -13.60
CA LEU A 1 16.01 9.04 -13.04
C LEU A 1 17.08 10.11 -13.18
N ALA A 2 18.31 9.95 -12.67
CA ALA A 2 19.35 10.97 -12.67
C ALA A 2 19.58 11.66 -14.02
N ARG A 3 19.50 10.94 -15.16
CA ARG A 3 19.69 11.51 -16.50
C ARG A 3 18.48 12.29 -17.03
N THR A 4 17.27 11.88 -16.68
CA THR A 4 16.01 12.45 -17.18
C THR A 4 15.35 13.43 -16.23
N ARG A 5 15.68 13.36 -14.95
CA ARG A 5 15.16 14.18 -13.86
C ARG A 5 16.29 14.67 -12.93
N PRO A 6 17.30 15.39 -13.45
CA PRO A 6 18.52 15.71 -12.69
C PRO A 6 18.30 16.70 -11.53
N ARG A 7 17.11 17.29 -11.42
CA ARG A 7 16.75 18.24 -10.35
C ARG A 7 15.94 17.59 -9.23
N ASP A 8 15.44 16.37 -9.45
CA ASP A 8 14.62 15.67 -8.45
C ASP A 8 15.57 14.91 -7.50
N ALA A 9 15.15 14.77 -6.23
CA ALA A 9 15.82 13.88 -5.29
C ALA A 9 15.38 12.44 -5.53
N VAL A 10 16.22 11.47 -5.14
CA VAL A 10 15.89 10.04 -5.16
C VAL A 10 16.21 9.45 -3.81
N ILE A 11 15.21 8.77 -3.22
CA ILE A 11 15.31 8.04 -1.95
C ILE A 11 15.00 6.58 -2.29
N GLY A 12 15.92 5.68 -1.98
CA GLY A 12 15.75 4.25 -2.17
C GLY A 12 15.93 3.50 -0.86
N GLU A 13 15.44 2.29 -0.81
CA GLU A 13 15.69 1.36 0.30
C GLU A 13 17.16 0.96 0.39
N GLU A 14 17.79 0.64 -0.75
CA GLU A 14 19.11 0.01 -0.87
C GLU A 14 20.27 1.01 -1.04
N PHE A 15 20.01 2.31 -1.05
CA PHE A 15 21.05 3.33 -1.28
C PHE A 15 20.74 4.65 -0.60
N ASP A 16 21.80 5.39 -0.29
CA ASP A 16 21.69 6.69 0.34
C ASP A 16 20.88 7.69 -0.53
N PRO A 17 20.07 8.56 0.10
CA PRO A 17 19.35 9.60 -0.60
C PRO A 17 20.26 10.48 -1.45
N THR A 18 19.84 10.76 -2.69
CA THR A 18 20.58 11.63 -3.61
C THR A 18 19.78 12.88 -3.93
N GLY A 19 20.45 14.04 -3.93
CA GLY A 19 19.82 15.33 -4.19
C GLY A 19 19.11 15.91 -2.98
N ASN A 20 18.66 17.16 -3.10
CA ASN A 20 17.84 17.86 -2.12
C ASN A 20 16.79 18.67 -2.88
N SER A 21 15.57 18.17 -2.93
CA SER A 21 14.46 18.76 -3.69
C SER A 21 13.14 18.43 -3.00
N ALA A 22 12.17 19.34 -3.07
CA ALA A 22 10.80 19.08 -2.66
C ALA A 22 10.15 17.95 -3.49
N ARG A 23 10.65 17.75 -4.72
CA ARG A 23 10.23 16.66 -5.60
C ARG A 23 11.17 15.47 -5.44
N GLN A 24 10.62 14.36 -4.93
CA GLN A 24 11.37 13.18 -4.52
C GLN A 24 10.80 11.92 -5.17
N TRP A 25 11.66 11.13 -5.78
CA TRP A 25 11.34 9.77 -6.21
C TRP A 25 11.67 8.81 -5.09
N ILE A 26 10.65 8.10 -4.60
CA ILE A 26 10.80 7.05 -3.60
C ILE A 26 10.77 5.72 -4.34
N VAL A 27 11.77 4.88 -4.11
CA VAL A 27 11.94 3.62 -4.85
C VAL A 27 12.22 2.48 -3.89
N ASP A 28 11.39 1.46 -3.95
CA ASP A 28 11.69 0.13 -3.45
C ASP A 28 11.96 -0.79 -4.64
N PRO A 29 13.18 -1.27 -4.80
CA PRO A 29 13.53 -2.15 -5.93
C PRO A 29 12.84 -3.49 -5.88
N ILE A 30 12.67 -4.08 -4.69
CA ILE A 30 12.10 -5.43 -4.48
C ILE A 30 11.31 -5.47 -3.17
N ASP A 31 10.10 -4.92 -3.17
CA ASP A 31 9.13 -5.15 -2.10
C ASP A 31 8.74 -6.65 -2.05
N GLY A 32 8.65 -7.18 -0.85
CA GLY A 32 8.48 -8.63 -0.64
C GLY A 32 9.79 -9.40 -0.77
N THR A 33 10.91 -8.88 -0.27
CA THR A 33 12.25 -9.48 -0.33
C THR A 33 12.28 -10.91 0.20
N HIS A 34 11.57 -11.22 1.29
CA HIS A 34 11.47 -12.57 1.83
C HIS A 34 10.83 -13.54 0.84
N ASN A 35 9.78 -13.11 0.15
CA ASN A 35 9.12 -13.87 -0.92
C ASN A 35 10.08 -14.08 -2.10
N TYR A 36 10.76 -13.02 -2.52
CA TYR A 36 11.72 -13.07 -3.62
C TYR A 36 12.82 -14.09 -3.38
N VAL A 37 13.47 -14.06 -2.21
CA VAL A 37 14.54 -15.00 -1.82
C VAL A 37 14.05 -16.44 -1.78
N ARG A 38 12.79 -16.66 -1.42
CA ARG A 38 12.17 -18.00 -1.34
C ARG A 38 11.57 -18.48 -2.66
N GLY A 39 11.63 -17.67 -3.73
CA GLY A 39 11.05 -18.01 -5.03
C GLY A 39 9.51 -17.93 -5.07
N VAL A 40 8.88 -17.30 -4.08
CA VAL A 40 7.44 -17.01 -4.09
C VAL A 40 7.18 -15.88 -5.08
N PRO A 41 6.24 -15.99 -6.04
CA PRO A 41 6.06 -15.00 -7.11
C PRO A 41 5.32 -13.71 -6.67
N VAL A 42 5.33 -13.40 -5.37
CA VAL A 42 4.70 -12.20 -4.77
C VAL A 42 5.80 -11.25 -4.33
N TRP A 43 6.25 -10.43 -5.27
CA TRP A 43 7.23 -9.36 -5.08
C TRP A 43 7.07 -8.33 -6.19
N ALA A 44 7.43 -7.08 -5.94
CA ALA A 44 7.26 -5.99 -6.89
C ALA A 44 8.34 -4.92 -6.76
N THR A 45 8.52 -4.11 -7.80
CA THR A 45 9.21 -2.83 -7.72
C THR A 45 8.17 -1.75 -7.48
N LEU A 46 8.38 -0.92 -6.46
CA LEU A 46 7.53 0.20 -6.10
C LEU A 46 8.24 1.52 -6.46
N ILE A 47 7.53 2.42 -7.13
CA ILE A 47 8.06 3.74 -7.49
C ILE A 47 6.99 4.79 -7.20
N ALA A 48 7.32 5.78 -6.40
CA ALA A 48 6.47 6.94 -6.14
C ALA A 48 7.16 8.24 -6.55
N LEU A 49 6.37 9.23 -6.95
CA LEU A 49 6.77 10.63 -6.97
C LEU A 49 6.03 11.34 -5.83
N VAL A 50 6.80 11.90 -4.92
CA VAL A 50 6.32 12.80 -3.86
C VAL A 50 6.71 14.23 -4.24
N ASP A 51 5.75 15.14 -4.27
CA ASP A 51 5.96 16.56 -4.58
C ASP A 51 5.46 17.37 -3.37
N ASP A 52 6.37 18.08 -2.73
CA ASP A 52 6.10 18.90 -1.53
C ASP A 52 5.43 18.10 -0.39
N GLY A 53 5.90 16.85 -0.16
CA GLY A 53 5.35 15.96 0.87
C GLY A 53 4.08 15.21 0.46
N VAL A 54 3.55 15.42 -0.74
CA VAL A 54 2.33 14.75 -1.24
C VAL A 54 2.70 13.67 -2.27
N PRO A 55 2.34 12.39 -2.06
CA PRO A 55 2.48 11.36 -3.08
C PRO A 55 1.54 11.63 -4.26
N VAL A 56 2.10 12.02 -5.41
CA VAL A 56 1.33 12.43 -6.60
C VAL A 56 1.30 11.37 -7.70
N ILE A 57 2.26 10.44 -7.71
CA ILE A 57 2.29 9.30 -8.63
C ILE A 57 2.69 8.06 -7.85
N GLY A 58 2.03 6.94 -8.13
CA GLY A 58 2.40 5.60 -7.67
C GLY A 58 2.44 4.61 -8.82
N LEU A 59 3.45 3.76 -8.82
CA LEU A 59 3.60 2.63 -9.73
C LEU A 59 4.05 1.42 -8.93
N VAL A 60 3.35 0.30 -9.11
CA VAL A 60 3.72 -1.02 -8.62
C VAL A 60 3.88 -1.95 -9.83
N ALA A 61 5.02 -2.58 -9.96
CA ALA A 61 5.31 -3.52 -11.05
C ALA A 61 5.69 -4.89 -10.49
N ALA A 62 4.81 -5.89 -10.63
CA ALA A 62 5.01 -7.27 -10.19
C ALA A 62 5.27 -8.17 -11.43
N PRO A 63 6.53 -8.31 -11.86
CA PRO A 63 6.85 -9.02 -13.10
C PRO A 63 6.52 -10.49 -13.06
N ALA A 64 6.66 -11.15 -11.90
CA ALA A 64 6.30 -12.55 -11.74
C ALA A 64 4.79 -12.80 -11.91
N LEU A 65 3.95 -11.81 -11.57
CA LEU A 65 2.51 -11.83 -11.81
C LEU A 65 2.12 -11.29 -13.20
N ALA A 66 3.08 -10.81 -13.98
CA ALA A 66 2.87 -10.12 -15.27
C ALA A 66 1.86 -8.97 -15.15
N ARG A 67 1.90 -8.21 -14.05
CA ARG A 67 0.92 -7.18 -13.71
C ARG A 67 1.57 -5.90 -13.20
N ARG A 68 0.92 -4.78 -13.46
CA ARG A 68 1.29 -3.45 -12.98
C ARG A 68 0.04 -2.71 -12.53
N TRP A 69 0.22 -1.85 -11.52
CA TRP A 69 -0.79 -0.93 -11.02
C TRP A 69 -0.17 0.46 -10.99
N TRP A 70 -0.95 1.48 -11.32
CA TRP A 70 -0.47 2.84 -11.28
C TRP A 70 -1.61 3.83 -11.08
N ALA A 71 -1.26 4.96 -10.53
CA ALA A 71 -2.14 6.11 -10.39
C ALA A 71 -1.34 7.41 -10.48
N ALA A 72 -2.01 8.47 -10.86
CA ALA A 72 -1.56 9.84 -10.67
C ALA A 72 -2.71 10.64 -10.08
N LEU A 73 -2.39 11.58 -9.21
CA LEU A 73 -3.37 12.42 -8.50
C LEU A 73 -4.40 13.02 -9.48
N GLY A 74 -5.70 12.76 -9.23
CA GLY A 74 -6.81 13.19 -10.06
C GLY A 74 -7.03 12.39 -11.35
N SER A 75 -6.27 11.29 -11.59
CA SER A 75 -6.35 10.52 -12.84
C SER A 75 -7.01 9.16 -12.69
N GLY A 76 -7.36 8.77 -11.46
CA GLY A 76 -7.83 7.43 -11.12
C GLY A 76 -6.72 6.39 -11.09
N ALA A 77 -7.06 5.20 -10.57
CA ALA A 77 -6.16 4.07 -10.48
C ALA A 77 -6.41 3.06 -11.62
N TRP A 78 -5.34 2.43 -12.07
CA TRP A 78 -5.33 1.55 -13.23
C TRP A 78 -4.51 0.28 -12.97
N ALA A 79 -4.92 -0.84 -13.55
CA ALA A 79 -4.16 -2.09 -13.52
C ALA A 79 -4.12 -2.76 -14.90
N GLY A 80 -3.00 -3.39 -15.23
CA GLY A 80 -2.85 -4.10 -16.50
C GLY A 80 -1.42 -4.55 -16.78
N LYS A 81 -1.23 -5.23 -17.91
CA LYS A 81 0.11 -5.62 -18.40
C LYS A 81 0.85 -4.45 -19.04
N SER A 82 0.11 -3.49 -19.59
CA SER A 82 0.64 -2.32 -20.30
C SER A 82 -0.40 -1.19 -20.27
N LEU A 83 -0.01 0.02 -20.64
CA LEU A 83 -0.92 1.16 -20.77
C LEU A 83 -2.09 0.90 -21.74
N THR A 84 -1.84 0.14 -22.81
CA THR A 84 -2.86 -0.17 -23.83
C THR A 84 -3.84 -1.27 -23.41
N SER A 85 -3.49 -2.08 -22.40
CA SER A 85 -4.33 -3.16 -21.86
C SER A 85 -4.81 -2.86 -20.43
N ALA A 86 -4.68 -1.63 -19.99
CA ALA A 86 -5.07 -1.19 -18.65
C ALA A 86 -6.59 -1.13 -18.50
N LYS A 87 -7.05 -1.46 -17.29
CA LYS A 87 -8.42 -1.23 -16.85
C LYS A 87 -8.39 -0.31 -15.64
N ARG A 88 -9.37 0.57 -15.55
CA ARG A 88 -9.60 1.35 -14.33
C ARG A 88 -10.03 0.41 -13.21
N ILE A 89 -9.49 0.63 -12.02
CA ILE A 89 -9.79 -0.17 -10.84
C ILE A 89 -10.47 0.68 -9.77
N HIS A 90 -11.26 0.05 -8.92
CA HIS A 90 -11.96 0.67 -7.82
C HIS A 90 -12.01 -0.28 -6.64
N VAL A 91 -11.99 0.28 -5.43
CA VAL A 91 -12.25 -0.45 -4.20
C VAL A 91 -13.67 -1.02 -4.17
N SER A 92 -13.94 -1.92 -3.24
CA SER A 92 -15.25 -2.53 -3.04
C SER A 92 -16.27 -1.54 -2.44
N SER A 93 -17.54 -1.93 -2.44
CA SER A 93 -18.64 -1.24 -1.75
C SER A 93 -19.09 -1.95 -0.48
N VAL A 94 -18.30 -2.87 0.06
CA VAL A 94 -18.60 -3.56 1.33
C VAL A 94 -18.70 -2.55 2.46
N SER A 95 -19.79 -2.63 3.24
CA SER A 95 -20.12 -1.63 4.26
C SER A 95 -20.24 -2.19 5.68
N ARG A 96 -20.00 -3.49 5.85
CA ARG A 96 -20.09 -4.17 7.15
C ARG A 96 -18.84 -5.03 7.36
N ILE A 97 -18.32 -5.05 8.58
CA ILE A 97 -17.11 -5.83 8.94
C ILE A 97 -17.31 -7.33 8.69
N GLU A 98 -18.49 -7.86 9.00
CA GLU A 98 -18.80 -9.27 8.84
C GLU A 98 -18.87 -9.73 7.35
N ASP A 99 -18.93 -8.82 6.43
CA ASP A 99 -18.89 -9.09 4.98
C ASP A 99 -17.49 -8.79 4.39
N ALA A 100 -16.59 -8.21 5.19
CA ALA A 100 -15.28 -7.74 4.72
C ALA A 100 -14.24 -8.85 4.64
N SER A 101 -13.28 -8.69 3.73
CA SER A 101 -12.03 -9.46 3.69
C SER A 101 -10.87 -8.60 4.18
N ILE A 102 -10.08 -9.13 5.12
CA ILE A 102 -8.90 -8.48 5.67
C ILE A 102 -7.61 -9.20 5.25
N SER A 103 -6.55 -8.45 4.98
CA SER A 103 -5.22 -8.95 4.66
C SER A 103 -4.12 -8.18 5.39
N CYS A 104 -3.06 -8.89 5.77
CA CYS A 104 -1.81 -8.33 6.26
C CYS A 104 -0.63 -9.22 5.81
N SER A 105 0.61 -8.81 6.05
CA SER A 105 1.79 -9.62 5.76
C SER A 105 2.05 -10.64 6.86
N SER A 106 1.92 -10.23 8.11
CA SER A 106 2.17 -11.07 9.28
C SER A 106 1.15 -10.79 10.39
N TRP A 107 0.52 -11.83 10.90
CA TRP A 107 -0.39 -11.71 12.06
C TRP A 107 0.38 -11.56 13.38
N THR A 108 1.59 -12.12 13.47
CA THR A 108 2.38 -12.12 14.70
C THR A 108 3.13 -10.81 14.93
N SER A 109 3.42 -10.03 13.88
CA SER A 109 4.10 -8.73 14.01
C SER A 109 3.26 -7.68 14.77
N TRP A 110 1.96 -7.91 14.90
CA TRP A 110 1.08 -7.04 15.70
C TRP A 110 1.35 -7.11 17.20
N ALA A 111 2.02 -8.19 17.67
CA ALA A 111 2.46 -8.29 19.06
C ALA A 111 3.55 -7.25 19.40
N ASP A 112 4.38 -6.86 18.43
CA ASP A 112 5.47 -5.90 18.63
C ASP A 112 4.97 -4.48 18.91
N VAL A 113 3.71 -4.20 18.56
CA VAL A 113 3.02 -2.92 18.81
C VAL A 113 1.86 -3.04 19.81
N ASP A 114 1.77 -4.16 20.56
CA ASP A 114 0.73 -4.44 21.56
C ASP A 114 -0.72 -4.38 20.99
N ARG A 115 -0.91 -4.84 19.73
CA ARG A 115 -2.20 -4.83 19.01
C ARG A 115 -2.63 -6.20 18.46
N GLU A 116 -1.92 -7.25 18.83
CA GLU A 116 -2.23 -8.60 18.33
C GLU A 116 -3.68 -9.01 18.62
N ARG A 117 -4.17 -8.73 19.83
CA ARG A 117 -5.52 -9.09 20.23
C ARG A 117 -6.57 -8.35 19.39
N GLU A 118 -6.42 -7.04 19.25
CA GLU A 118 -7.38 -6.18 18.55
C GLU A 118 -7.47 -6.55 17.06
N VAL A 119 -6.33 -6.82 16.42
CA VAL A 119 -6.32 -7.21 14.99
C VAL A 119 -6.88 -8.62 14.80
N LEU A 120 -6.59 -9.56 15.70
CA LEU A 120 -7.16 -10.91 15.62
C LEU A 120 -8.66 -10.91 15.89
N ASP A 121 -9.14 -10.08 16.81
CA ASP A 121 -10.58 -9.94 17.08
C ASP A 121 -11.29 -9.32 15.86
N LEU A 122 -10.70 -8.30 15.21
CA LEU A 122 -11.21 -7.77 13.95
C LEU A 122 -11.24 -8.85 12.85
N ALA A 123 -10.15 -9.61 12.68
CA ALA A 123 -10.06 -10.65 11.67
C ALA A 123 -11.09 -11.78 11.87
N ARG A 124 -11.41 -12.13 13.11
CA ARG A 124 -12.45 -13.13 13.45
C ARG A 124 -13.86 -12.67 13.10
N GLU A 125 -14.12 -11.37 13.16
CA GLU A 125 -15.42 -10.82 12.79
C GLU A 125 -15.58 -10.66 11.28
N CYS A 126 -14.48 -10.53 10.53
CA CYS A 126 -14.52 -10.45 9.07
C CYS A 126 -14.99 -11.78 8.45
N TRP A 127 -15.65 -11.69 7.30
CA TRP A 127 -15.99 -12.85 6.47
C TRP A 127 -14.79 -13.72 6.15
N ARG A 128 -13.62 -13.09 5.92
CA ARG A 128 -12.41 -13.79 5.53
C ARG A 128 -11.15 -13.03 5.92
N GLU A 129 -10.15 -13.74 6.42
CA GLU A 129 -8.78 -13.26 6.59
C GLU A 129 -7.82 -14.03 5.67
N ARG A 130 -6.82 -13.34 5.14
CA ARG A 130 -5.69 -13.93 4.39
C ARG A 130 -4.47 -13.05 4.54
N ALA A 131 -3.30 -13.68 4.63
CA ALA A 131 -2.01 -13.03 4.57
C ALA A 131 -1.49 -13.09 3.11
N PHE A 132 -2.01 -12.23 2.25
CA PHE A 132 -1.48 -12.10 0.89
C PHE A 132 -0.11 -11.43 0.89
N GLY A 133 0.08 -10.46 1.79
CA GLY A 133 1.34 -9.86 2.13
C GLY A 133 1.81 -8.76 1.20
N ASP A 134 2.70 -7.98 1.77
CA ASP A 134 3.47 -6.94 1.11
C ASP A 134 2.56 -6.02 0.23
N PHE A 135 3.07 -5.49 -0.85
CA PHE A 135 2.31 -4.65 -1.80
C PHE A 135 0.97 -5.26 -2.24
N TRP A 136 0.90 -6.61 -2.30
CA TRP A 136 -0.24 -7.26 -2.95
C TRP A 136 -1.54 -7.12 -2.18
N SER A 137 -1.49 -7.08 -0.85
CA SER A 137 -2.66 -6.77 0.00
C SER A 137 -3.32 -5.46 -0.43
N TYR A 138 -2.53 -4.42 -0.64
CA TYR A 138 -2.99 -3.09 -1.05
C TYR A 138 -3.47 -3.03 -2.51
N MET A 139 -2.83 -3.78 -3.41
CA MET A 139 -3.26 -3.86 -4.80
C MET A 139 -4.58 -4.60 -4.94
N LEU A 140 -4.78 -5.68 -4.17
CA LEU A 140 -6.06 -6.38 -4.10
C LEU A 140 -7.17 -5.50 -3.51
N LEU A 141 -6.83 -4.66 -2.52
CA LEU A 141 -7.75 -3.68 -1.97
C LEU A 141 -8.15 -2.64 -3.03
N ALA A 142 -7.19 -2.07 -3.74
CA ALA A 142 -7.46 -1.11 -4.83
C ALA A 142 -8.30 -1.71 -5.97
N GLU A 143 -8.28 -3.04 -6.14
CA GLU A 143 -9.12 -3.77 -7.11
C GLU A 143 -10.48 -4.22 -6.55
N GLY A 144 -10.76 -3.94 -5.26
CA GLY A 144 -11.99 -4.36 -4.59
C GLY A 144 -12.07 -5.85 -4.25
N CYS A 145 -10.95 -6.56 -4.26
CA CYS A 145 -10.87 -7.99 -3.92
C CYS A 145 -10.63 -8.23 -2.41
N VAL A 146 -10.14 -7.20 -1.71
CA VAL A 146 -9.93 -7.13 -0.27
C VAL A 146 -10.48 -5.79 0.19
N ASP A 147 -10.96 -5.69 1.42
CA ASP A 147 -11.63 -4.49 1.94
C ASP A 147 -10.79 -3.75 2.98
N ILE A 148 -9.89 -4.48 3.65
CA ILE A 148 -9.02 -3.98 4.72
C ILE A 148 -7.62 -4.55 4.51
N ALA A 149 -6.60 -3.68 4.44
CA ALA A 149 -5.19 -4.05 4.49
C ALA A 149 -4.51 -3.22 5.58
N ALA A 150 -3.74 -3.87 6.46
CA ALA A 150 -3.10 -3.17 7.57
C ALA A 150 -1.76 -3.82 7.94
N GLU A 151 -0.78 -2.98 8.31
CA GLU A 151 0.55 -3.40 8.74
C GLU A 151 1.00 -2.56 9.94
N PRO A 152 1.56 -3.20 10.98
CA PRO A 152 2.02 -2.49 12.18
C PRO A 152 3.32 -1.73 11.98
N GLU A 153 4.11 -2.11 10.98
CA GLU A 153 5.41 -1.48 10.67
C GLU A 153 5.66 -1.54 9.16
N LEU A 154 5.96 -0.39 8.56
CA LEU A 154 6.32 -0.23 7.15
C LEU A 154 7.26 0.96 6.96
N GLY A 155 8.23 0.83 6.05
CA GLY A 155 9.06 1.92 5.59
C GLY A 155 8.33 2.88 4.64
N LEU A 156 8.91 4.06 4.43
CA LEU A 156 8.37 5.03 3.46
C LEU A 156 8.37 4.45 2.03
N HIS A 157 9.38 3.66 1.68
CA HIS A 157 9.53 3.04 0.36
C HIS A 157 8.44 2.01 0.08
N ASP A 158 7.95 1.30 1.11
CA ASP A 158 6.85 0.34 1.01
C ASP A 158 5.51 1.03 0.74
N MET A 159 5.30 2.22 1.32
CA MET A 159 3.99 2.88 1.33
C MET A 159 3.80 3.94 0.25
N ALA A 160 4.86 4.67 -0.11
CA ALA A 160 4.72 5.88 -0.93
C ALA A 160 4.02 5.65 -2.28
N ALA A 161 4.26 4.49 -2.93
CA ALA A 161 3.61 4.13 -4.18
C ALA A 161 2.17 3.62 -4.00
N LEU A 162 1.87 3.01 -2.85
CA LEU A 162 0.58 2.42 -2.56
C LEU A 162 -0.48 3.49 -2.30
N VAL A 163 -0.10 4.59 -1.62
CA VAL A 163 -1.02 5.68 -1.26
C VAL A 163 -1.80 6.21 -2.47
N PRO A 164 -1.18 6.72 -3.56
CA PRO A 164 -1.95 7.24 -4.68
C PRO A 164 -2.76 6.16 -5.40
N ILE A 165 -2.31 4.90 -5.44
CA ILE A 165 -3.07 3.83 -6.09
C ILE A 165 -4.35 3.51 -5.30
N VAL A 166 -4.26 3.39 -3.98
CA VAL A 166 -5.41 3.11 -3.11
C VAL A 166 -6.39 4.29 -3.10
N THR A 167 -5.89 5.52 -2.95
CA THR A 167 -6.77 6.71 -2.86
C THR A 167 -7.45 7.04 -4.18
N GLU A 168 -6.76 6.91 -5.30
CA GLU A 168 -7.32 7.10 -6.64
C GLU A 168 -8.26 5.96 -7.07
N ALA A 169 -8.18 4.80 -6.41
CA ALA A 169 -9.19 3.74 -6.52
C ALA A 169 -10.46 4.01 -5.68
N GLY A 170 -10.48 5.08 -4.86
CA GLY A 170 -11.58 5.45 -3.98
C GLY A 170 -11.45 4.90 -2.55
N GLY A 171 -10.32 4.30 -2.19
CA GLY A 171 -10.01 3.87 -0.84
C GLY A 171 -9.45 4.98 0.04
N ARG A 172 -9.14 4.64 1.29
CA ARG A 172 -8.45 5.52 2.23
C ARG A 172 -7.20 4.83 2.76
N PHE A 173 -6.12 5.60 2.94
CA PHE A 173 -4.83 5.12 3.42
C PHE A 173 -4.31 6.06 4.52
N THR A 174 -4.14 5.56 5.73
CA THR A 174 -3.61 6.32 6.87
C THR A 174 -2.59 5.51 7.65
N SER A 175 -1.92 6.15 8.60
CA SER A 175 -1.25 5.45 9.70
C SER A 175 -2.28 4.85 10.68
N LEU A 176 -1.82 4.05 11.64
CA LEU A 176 -2.61 3.57 12.77
C LEU A 176 -3.12 4.72 13.67
N ALA A 177 -2.46 5.87 13.66
CA ALA A 177 -2.92 7.11 14.33
C ALA A 177 -3.94 7.91 13.49
N GLY A 178 -4.38 7.40 12.33
CA GLY A 178 -5.35 8.05 11.47
C GLY A 178 -4.80 9.22 10.64
N VAL A 179 -3.48 9.38 10.56
CA VAL A 179 -2.83 10.44 9.76
C VAL A 179 -2.72 9.96 8.31
N ASP A 180 -3.29 10.73 7.38
CA ASP A 180 -3.27 10.40 5.95
C ASP A 180 -1.83 10.39 5.38
N GLY A 181 -1.55 9.47 4.47
CA GLY A 181 -0.29 9.38 3.74
C GLY A 181 0.70 8.35 4.27
N PRO A 182 1.95 8.33 3.74
CA PRO A 182 2.90 7.24 3.97
C PRO A 182 3.91 7.50 5.10
N PHE A 183 3.76 8.55 5.89
CA PHE A 183 4.81 9.01 6.81
C PHE A 183 4.68 8.50 8.25
N GLY A 184 3.70 7.62 8.52
CA GLY A 184 3.41 7.16 9.89
C GLY A 184 4.20 5.93 10.36
N GLY A 185 5.02 5.30 9.50
CA GLY A 185 5.77 4.08 9.84
C GLY A 185 4.92 2.82 9.96
N ASN A 186 3.64 2.90 9.64
CA ASN A 186 2.64 1.83 9.64
C ASN A 186 1.47 2.21 8.73
N ALA A 187 0.56 1.28 8.46
CA ALA A 187 -0.55 1.54 7.54
C ALA A 187 -1.86 0.88 7.94
N VAL A 188 -2.95 1.60 7.69
CA VAL A 188 -4.31 1.09 7.57
C VAL A 188 -4.88 1.60 6.24
N ALA A 189 -5.17 0.68 5.33
CA ALA A 189 -5.87 0.98 4.09
C ALA A 189 -7.21 0.25 4.05
N THR A 190 -8.24 0.91 3.54
CA THR A 190 -9.58 0.32 3.42
C THR A 190 -10.28 0.80 2.15
N ASN A 191 -11.44 0.24 1.87
CA ASN A 191 -12.34 0.72 0.82
C ASN A 191 -12.95 2.11 1.11
N GLY A 192 -12.51 2.80 2.17
CA GLY A 192 -13.01 4.12 2.61
C GLY A 192 -14.25 4.04 3.50
N ILE A 193 -15.19 3.14 3.22
CA ILE A 193 -16.44 3.00 3.98
C ILE A 193 -16.16 2.44 5.39
N LEU A 194 -15.27 1.47 5.49
CA LEU A 194 -14.93 0.79 6.74
C LEU A 194 -13.85 1.49 7.56
N HIS A 195 -13.23 2.56 7.04
CA HIS A 195 -11.99 3.09 7.57
C HIS A 195 -12.06 3.54 9.03
N ASP A 196 -13.03 4.37 9.36
CA ASP A 196 -13.16 4.92 10.70
C ASP A 196 -13.50 3.83 11.74
N GLU A 197 -14.24 2.80 11.32
CA GLU A 197 -14.52 1.65 12.18
C GLU A 197 -13.29 0.80 12.43
N VAL A 198 -12.49 0.54 11.39
CA VAL A 198 -11.23 -0.20 11.49
C VAL A 198 -10.26 0.55 12.42
N LEU A 199 -10.07 1.87 12.22
CA LEU A 199 -9.22 2.68 13.10
C LEU A 199 -9.66 2.66 14.56
N ARG A 200 -10.95 2.69 14.85
CA ARG A 200 -11.43 2.58 16.23
C ARG A 200 -11.07 1.26 16.91
N ARG A 201 -10.86 0.20 16.12
CA ARG A 201 -10.55 -1.14 16.62
C ARG A 201 -9.05 -1.39 16.77
N ILE A 202 -8.27 -1.07 15.75
CA ILE A 202 -6.83 -1.40 15.70
C ILE A 202 -5.92 -0.17 15.72
N GLY A 203 -6.47 1.03 15.66
CA GLY A 203 -5.70 2.28 15.68
C GLY A 203 -4.97 2.51 16.99
N THR A 204 -3.94 3.34 16.93
CA THR A 204 -3.21 3.85 18.11
C THR A 204 -3.73 5.23 18.50
N PRO A 205 -3.67 5.59 19.79
CA PRO A 205 -4.05 6.93 20.25
C PRO A 205 -3.23 8.04 19.61
#